data_d2484ec9c0db62d1a91a4c524d4afa81
#
_entry.id   d2484ec9c0db62d1a91a4c524d4afa81
#
_cell.length_a   1.000
_cell.length_b   1.000
_cell.length_c   1.000
_cell.angle_alpha   90.00
_cell.angle_beta   90.00
_cell.angle_gamma   90.00
#
_symmetry.space_group_name_H-M   'P 1'
#
loop_
_entity.id
_entity.type
_entity.pdbx_description
1 polymer ?
#
loop_
_entity_poly.entity_id
_entity_poly.type
_entity_poly.pdbx_seq_one_letter_code
_entity_poly.pdbx_strand_id
1 'polypeptide(L)'
;MVLTECSIMIALSTVLSIVKIFEMPYGGSITLASMLPIVILAFRHGVGVGSGSALVASLIQILLGLKNFSYFTTWQSIIALGLFDYVLAFTVFGAVGFFKRIIKQQAISMTVGAALASLIRYLCHVISGATIWAGLSIPDEAAIAYSLSYNATYMIPETIILVLCAAYVGSSLDFSKTVPVRIKSEKLDTVASYCYIGAGFSVLGALIADTVLVFSKLQNYKSGELFGAGIASVNWLAVGIVSGVCFLCAAALFILARRRTKISA
;
A
#
# COMPACT_ATOMS: atom_id res chain seq x y z
N MET A 1 10.74 -13.39 22.99
CA MET A 1 9.80 -13.68 21.87
C MET A 1 9.28 -12.43 21.17
N VAL A 2 8.60 -11.51 21.85
CA VAL A 2 8.05 -10.30 21.19
C VAL A 2 9.11 -9.47 20.48
N LEU A 3 10.23 -9.15 21.15
CA LEU A 3 11.32 -8.36 20.56
C LEU A 3 11.93 -9.04 19.32
N THR A 4 12.12 -10.35 19.36
CA THR A 4 12.64 -11.13 18.22
C THR A 4 11.66 -11.08 17.03
N GLU A 5 10.36 -11.21 17.31
CA GLU A 5 9.32 -11.09 16.28
C GLU A 5 9.30 -9.67 15.68
N CYS A 6 9.39 -8.64 16.51
CA CYS A 6 9.51 -7.25 16.02
C CYS A 6 10.71 -7.06 15.10
N SER A 7 11.89 -7.56 15.50
CA SER A 7 13.12 -7.41 14.70
C SER A 7 12.99 -8.12 13.35
N ILE A 8 12.45 -9.33 13.29
CA ILE A 8 12.24 -10.09 12.06
C ILE A 8 11.22 -9.38 11.16
N MET A 9 10.12 -8.92 11.73
CA MET A 9 9.06 -8.25 10.95
C MET A 9 9.48 -6.87 10.44
N ILE A 10 10.27 -6.12 11.21
CA ILE A 10 10.86 -4.86 10.74
C ILE A 10 11.83 -5.13 9.58
N ALA A 11 12.70 -6.13 9.72
CA ALA A 11 13.61 -6.53 8.65
C ALA A 11 12.85 -6.97 7.39
N LEU A 12 11.79 -7.76 7.54
CA LEU A 12 10.94 -8.18 6.42
C LEU A 12 10.24 -6.98 5.77
N SER A 13 9.69 -6.05 6.56
CA SER A 13 9.11 -4.80 6.07
C SER A 13 10.13 -4.00 5.26
N THR A 14 11.36 -3.90 5.76
CA THR A 14 12.46 -3.21 5.09
C THR A 14 12.82 -3.88 3.75
N VAL A 15 12.98 -5.19 3.73
CA VAL A 15 13.27 -5.95 2.49
C VAL A 15 12.15 -5.76 1.46
N LEU A 16 10.89 -5.87 1.88
CA LEU A 16 9.74 -5.65 0.99
C LEU A 16 9.66 -4.21 0.47
N SER A 17 10.15 -3.23 1.23
CA SER A 17 10.18 -1.82 0.79
C SER A 17 11.28 -1.53 -0.25
N ILE A 18 12.34 -2.32 -0.27
CA ILE A 18 13.40 -2.22 -1.27
C ILE A 18 12.93 -2.81 -2.61
N VAL A 19 12.07 -3.82 -2.58
CA VAL A 19 11.47 -4.42 -3.78
C VAL A 19 10.34 -3.51 -4.29
N LYS A 20 10.69 -2.61 -5.18
CA LYS A 20 9.77 -1.65 -5.79
C LYS A 20 9.25 -2.20 -7.12
N ILE A 21 7.93 -2.30 -7.25
CA ILE A 21 7.26 -2.63 -8.52
C ILE A 21 7.35 -1.42 -9.46
N PHE A 22 7.20 -0.24 -8.89
CA PHE A 22 7.30 1.03 -9.59
C PHE A 22 7.85 2.11 -8.64
N GLU A 23 8.68 3.01 -9.17
CA GLU A 23 9.27 4.13 -8.43
C GLU A 23 9.00 5.45 -9.14
N MET A 24 8.56 6.45 -8.37
CA MET A 24 8.31 7.81 -8.85
C MET A 24 9.58 8.66 -8.81
N PRO A 25 9.75 9.68 -9.69
CA PRO A 25 10.98 10.47 -9.79
C PRO A 25 11.39 11.20 -8.51
N TYR A 26 10.44 11.75 -7.78
CA TYR A 26 10.68 12.55 -6.56
C TYR A 26 10.33 11.79 -5.28
N GLY A 27 10.42 10.48 -5.30
CA GLY A 27 9.99 9.64 -4.21
C GLY A 27 8.56 9.14 -4.40
N GLY A 28 8.15 8.22 -3.54
CA GLY A 28 6.95 7.44 -3.74
C GLY A 28 7.23 6.20 -4.58
N SER A 29 6.69 5.09 -4.14
CA SER A 29 6.88 3.80 -4.83
C SER A 29 5.72 2.86 -4.52
N ILE A 30 5.45 1.96 -5.43
CA ILE A 30 4.55 0.83 -5.23
C ILE A 30 5.40 -0.35 -4.80
N THR A 31 5.17 -0.85 -3.60
CA THR A 31 5.89 -1.98 -3.02
C THR A 31 5.00 -3.20 -2.87
N LEU A 32 5.59 -4.37 -2.64
CA LEU A 32 4.85 -5.61 -2.42
C LEU A 32 4.40 -5.71 -0.95
N ALA A 33 3.39 -4.90 -0.58
CA ALA A 33 2.81 -4.88 0.78
C ALA A 33 3.86 -4.69 1.89
N SER A 34 4.80 -3.76 1.71
CA SER A 34 5.90 -3.54 2.66
C SER A 34 5.45 -3.27 4.10
N MET A 35 4.26 -2.70 4.29
CA MET A 35 3.69 -2.45 5.62
C MET A 35 2.95 -3.64 6.23
N LEU A 36 2.75 -4.74 5.50
CA LEU A 36 2.03 -5.91 6.02
C LEU A 36 2.67 -6.50 7.29
N PRO A 37 4.00 -6.65 7.40
CA PRO A 37 4.63 -7.14 8.64
C PRO A 37 4.32 -6.26 9.85
N ILE A 38 4.28 -4.92 9.66
CA ILE A 38 3.94 -3.98 10.72
C ILE A 38 2.46 -4.08 11.11
N VAL A 39 1.56 -4.24 10.13
CA VAL A 39 0.13 -4.50 10.38
C VAL A 39 -0.06 -5.76 11.22
N ILE A 40 0.66 -6.84 10.90
CA ILE A 40 0.62 -8.10 11.67
C ILE A 40 1.12 -7.87 13.10
N LEU A 41 2.25 -7.20 13.29
CA LEU A 41 2.77 -6.89 14.63
C LEU A 41 1.78 -6.09 15.47
N ALA A 42 1.21 -5.03 14.88
CA ALA A 42 0.23 -4.18 15.55
C ALA A 42 -1.02 -4.97 15.93
N PHE A 43 -1.51 -5.83 15.04
CA PHE A 43 -2.64 -6.70 15.33
C PHE A 43 -2.34 -7.71 16.44
N ARG A 44 -1.17 -8.34 16.42
CA ARG A 44 -0.77 -9.37 17.42
C ARG A 44 -0.51 -8.79 18.79
N HIS A 45 0.33 -7.76 18.86
CA HIS A 45 0.90 -7.24 20.10
C HIS A 45 0.29 -5.91 20.56
N GLY A 46 -0.65 -5.37 19.79
CA GLY A 46 -1.36 -4.13 20.11
C GLY A 46 -0.63 -2.87 19.66
N VAL A 47 -1.27 -1.72 19.93
CA VAL A 47 -0.85 -0.41 19.43
C VAL A 47 0.56 -0.02 19.87
N GLY A 48 0.92 -0.25 21.15
CA GLY A 48 2.23 0.17 21.66
C GLY A 48 3.39 -0.49 20.94
N VAL A 49 3.37 -1.84 20.86
CA VAL A 49 4.40 -2.60 20.13
C VAL A 49 4.36 -2.31 18.64
N GLY A 50 3.15 -2.22 18.06
CA GLY A 50 2.97 -1.88 16.65
C GLY A 50 3.54 -0.52 16.30
N SER A 51 3.22 0.53 17.08
CA SER A 51 3.73 1.89 16.83
C SER A 51 5.24 2.00 17.07
N GLY A 52 5.77 1.34 18.10
CA GLY A 52 7.21 1.29 18.33
C GLY A 52 7.96 0.63 17.17
N SER A 53 7.46 -0.51 16.68
CA SER A 53 8.03 -1.20 15.51
C SER A 53 7.89 -0.38 14.22
N ALA A 54 6.76 0.28 14.03
CA ALA A 54 6.51 1.16 12.90
C ALA A 54 7.44 2.38 12.91
N LEU A 55 7.71 2.95 14.10
CA LEU A 55 8.67 4.04 14.25
C LEU A 55 10.08 3.59 13.87
N VAL A 56 10.53 2.43 14.35
CA VAL A 56 11.85 1.91 13.94
C VAL A 56 11.91 1.68 12.44
N ALA A 57 10.87 1.08 11.84
CA ALA A 57 10.78 0.92 10.41
C ALA A 57 10.82 2.26 9.67
N SER A 58 10.13 3.31 10.18
CA SER A 58 10.15 4.64 9.59
C SER A 58 11.54 5.28 9.60
N LEU A 59 12.31 5.11 10.67
CA LEU A 59 13.68 5.59 10.75
C LEU A 59 14.58 4.89 9.72
N ILE A 60 14.38 3.60 9.51
CA ILE A 60 15.07 2.86 8.43
C ILE A 60 14.65 3.41 7.06
N GLN A 61 13.37 3.73 6.85
CA GLN A 61 12.91 4.34 5.59
C GLN A 61 13.53 5.73 5.36
N ILE A 62 13.78 6.53 6.41
CA ILE A 62 14.54 7.78 6.29
C ILE A 62 15.94 7.49 5.75
N LEU A 63 16.64 6.50 6.31
CA LEU A 63 17.98 6.13 5.85
C LEU A 63 17.99 5.65 4.40
N LEU A 64 16.99 4.89 3.98
CA LEU A 64 16.84 4.43 2.59
C LEU A 64 16.45 5.57 1.64
N GLY A 65 15.75 6.59 2.16
CA GLY A 65 15.26 7.74 1.42
C GLY A 65 16.12 9.02 1.53
N LEU A 66 17.36 8.92 2.02
CA LEU A 66 18.23 10.09 2.23
C LEU A 66 18.39 10.98 0.98
N LYS A 67 18.30 10.39 -0.22
CA LYS A 67 18.33 11.15 -1.47
C LYS A 67 17.23 12.22 -1.51
N ASN A 68 16.06 11.97 -0.93
CA ASN A 68 14.95 12.94 -0.96
C ASN A 68 15.26 14.17 -0.11
N PHE A 69 16.07 14.03 0.93
CA PHE A 69 16.47 15.15 1.79
C PHE A 69 17.45 16.09 1.09
N SER A 70 18.20 15.64 0.10
CA SER A 70 19.14 16.47 -0.65
C SER A 70 18.49 17.54 -1.53
N TYR A 71 17.18 17.43 -1.76
CA TYR A 71 16.43 18.47 -2.49
C TYR A 71 16.16 19.72 -1.66
N PHE A 72 16.33 19.65 -0.33
CA PHE A 72 15.97 20.72 0.59
C PHE A 72 17.23 21.35 1.23
N THR A 73 17.24 22.67 1.28
CA THR A 73 18.37 23.45 1.82
C THR A 73 18.08 23.98 3.23
N THR A 74 16.83 24.06 3.64
CA THR A 74 16.44 24.61 4.94
C THR A 74 16.19 23.48 5.96
N TRP A 75 16.66 23.70 7.19
CA TRP A 75 16.50 22.70 8.25
C TRP A 75 15.02 22.44 8.60
N GLN A 76 14.16 23.47 8.46
CA GLN A 76 12.72 23.35 8.68
C GLN A 76 12.08 22.37 7.69
N SER A 77 12.41 22.50 6.39
CA SER A 77 11.91 21.59 5.35
C SER A 77 12.42 20.16 5.55
N ILE A 78 13.66 19.99 5.97
CA ILE A 78 14.26 18.69 6.27
C ILE A 78 13.53 18.01 7.43
N ILE A 79 13.27 18.73 8.53
CA ILE A 79 12.52 18.19 9.67
C ILE A 79 11.07 17.89 9.27
N ALA A 80 10.41 18.81 8.58
CA ALA A 80 9.03 18.62 8.15
C ALA A 80 8.89 17.42 7.19
N LEU A 81 9.80 17.25 6.24
CA LEU A 81 9.89 16.09 5.36
C LEU A 81 10.02 14.78 6.17
N GLY A 82 10.99 14.74 7.09
CA GLY A 82 11.22 13.58 7.94
C GLY A 82 9.99 13.22 8.79
N LEU A 83 9.30 14.24 9.31
CA LEU A 83 8.12 14.05 10.14
C LEU A 83 6.91 13.58 9.33
N PHE A 84 6.54 14.28 8.25
CA PHE A 84 5.31 13.99 7.50
C PHE A 84 5.46 12.82 6.54
N ASP A 85 6.55 12.76 5.76
CA ASP A 85 6.70 11.72 4.74
C ASP A 85 7.23 10.39 5.30
N TYR A 86 7.82 10.41 6.50
CA TYR A 86 8.38 9.20 7.09
C TYR A 86 7.78 8.88 8.46
N VAL A 87 8.03 9.69 9.50
CA VAL A 87 7.68 9.32 10.87
C VAL A 87 6.17 9.13 11.03
N LEU A 88 5.37 10.15 10.74
CA LEU A 88 3.91 10.07 10.88
C LEU A 88 3.31 9.09 9.88
N ALA A 89 3.72 9.19 8.60
CA ALA A 89 3.18 8.37 7.52
C ALA A 89 3.33 6.87 7.76
N PHE A 90 4.43 6.43 8.36
CA PHE A 90 4.67 5.01 8.62
C PHE A 90 4.23 4.57 10.03
N THR A 91 4.40 5.43 11.05
CA THR A 91 4.06 5.07 12.43
C THR A 91 2.56 4.83 12.62
N VAL A 92 1.72 5.45 11.80
CA VAL A 92 0.26 5.25 11.83
C VAL A 92 -0.17 3.79 11.66
N PHE A 93 0.63 2.95 11.00
CA PHE A 93 0.34 1.52 10.85
C PHE A 93 0.34 0.77 12.18
N GLY A 94 1.02 1.29 13.20
CA GLY A 94 0.92 0.78 14.57
C GLY A 94 -0.49 0.89 15.17
N ALA A 95 -1.28 1.88 14.75
CA ALA A 95 -2.66 2.06 15.20
C ALA A 95 -3.61 0.95 14.74
N VAL A 96 -3.22 0.11 13.78
CA VAL A 96 -4.01 -1.05 13.33
C VAL A 96 -4.38 -1.97 14.50
N GLY A 97 -3.52 -2.07 15.51
CA GLY A 97 -3.80 -2.83 16.73
C GLY A 97 -5.04 -2.38 17.49
N PHE A 98 -5.51 -1.14 17.30
CA PHE A 98 -6.73 -0.64 17.90
C PHE A 98 -7.99 -1.34 17.36
N PHE A 99 -8.02 -1.66 16.08
CA PHE A 99 -9.17 -2.28 15.41
C PHE A 99 -9.48 -3.68 15.93
N LYS A 100 -8.49 -4.42 16.46
CA LYS A 100 -8.70 -5.70 17.14
C LYS A 100 -9.66 -5.60 18.32
N ARG A 101 -9.74 -4.43 18.96
CA ARG A 101 -10.65 -4.21 20.11
C ARG A 101 -12.10 -3.98 19.67
N ILE A 102 -12.30 -3.46 18.46
CA ILE A 102 -13.61 -3.08 17.92
C ILE A 102 -14.16 -4.18 17.01
N ILE A 103 -13.30 -4.73 16.14
CA ILE A 103 -13.69 -5.70 15.13
C ILE A 103 -13.15 -7.07 15.55
N LYS A 104 -14.04 -7.98 15.95
CA LYS A 104 -13.66 -9.31 16.45
C LYS A 104 -13.10 -10.21 15.35
N GLN A 105 -13.58 -10.07 14.12
CA GLN A 105 -13.12 -10.89 13.00
C GLN A 105 -11.73 -10.40 12.54
N GLN A 106 -10.71 -11.25 12.72
CA GLN A 106 -9.31 -10.95 12.48
C GLN A 106 -9.03 -10.37 11.09
N ALA A 107 -9.48 -11.06 10.04
CA ALA A 107 -9.25 -10.62 8.65
C ALA A 107 -9.83 -9.22 8.40
N ILE A 108 -11.06 -8.95 8.82
CA ILE A 108 -11.71 -7.64 8.66
C ILE A 108 -10.97 -6.58 9.50
N SER A 109 -10.60 -6.90 10.74
CA SER A 109 -9.87 -5.98 11.62
C SER A 109 -8.55 -5.53 10.98
N MET A 110 -7.75 -6.47 10.46
CA MET A 110 -6.48 -6.17 9.80
C MET A 110 -6.69 -5.39 8.50
N THR A 111 -7.67 -5.77 7.70
CA THR A 111 -7.98 -5.13 6.40
C THR A 111 -8.44 -3.69 6.57
N VAL A 112 -9.42 -3.47 7.46
CA VAL A 112 -9.94 -2.12 7.75
C VAL A 112 -8.87 -1.24 8.38
N GLY A 113 -8.12 -1.81 9.34
CA GLY A 113 -7.01 -1.10 9.97
C GLY A 113 -5.92 -0.69 8.96
N ALA A 114 -5.53 -1.60 8.05
CA ALA A 114 -4.55 -1.31 7.00
C ALA A 114 -5.06 -0.24 6.02
N ALA A 115 -6.33 -0.32 5.61
CA ALA A 115 -6.93 0.68 4.70
C ALA A 115 -6.95 2.08 5.33
N LEU A 116 -7.39 2.19 6.59
CA LEU A 116 -7.44 3.48 7.29
C LEU A 116 -6.04 4.04 7.60
N ALA A 117 -5.09 3.19 7.98
CA ALA A 117 -3.71 3.61 8.15
C ALA A 117 -3.10 4.12 6.84
N SER A 118 -3.37 3.44 5.72
CA SER A 118 -2.96 3.89 4.38
C SER A 118 -3.60 5.21 3.98
N LEU A 119 -4.87 5.45 4.33
CA LEU A 119 -5.54 6.73 4.08
C LEU A 119 -4.86 7.87 4.87
N ILE A 120 -4.55 7.65 6.15
CA ILE A 120 -3.85 8.65 6.96
C ILE A 120 -2.45 8.90 6.41
N ARG A 121 -1.72 7.85 6.01
CA ARG A 121 -0.43 7.99 5.34
C ARG A 121 -0.56 8.82 4.06
N TYR A 122 -1.57 8.55 3.23
CA TYR A 122 -1.86 9.34 2.04
C TYR A 122 -2.05 10.82 2.37
N LEU A 123 -2.83 11.15 3.40
CA LEU A 123 -3.03 12.53 3.84
C LEU A 123 -1.73 13.18 4.32
N CYS A 124 -0.85 12.46 5.02
CA CYS A 124 0.47 12.96 5.40
C CYS A 124 1.29 13.34 4.17
N HIS A 125 1.32 12.46 3.14
CA HIS A 125 2.04 12.74 1.90
C HIS A 125 1.40 13.88 1.09
N VAL A 126 0.06 14.00 1.10
CA VAL A 126 -0.63 15.13 0.45
C VAL A 126 -0.26 16.46 1.12
N ILE A 127 -0.25 16.50 2.46
CA ILE A 127 0.16 17.70 3.21
C ILE A 127 1.63 18.05 2.91
N SER A 128 2.52 17.05 2.97
CA SER A 128 3.92 17.23 2.64
C SER A 128 4.10 17.74 1.20
N GLY A 129 3.45 17.10 0.24
CA GLY A 129 3.50 17.50 -1.16
C GLY A 129 3.01 18.92 -1.40
N ALA A 130 1.89 19.31 -0.80
CA ALA A 130 1.30 20.62 -0.99
C ALA A 130 2.04 21.76 -0.24
N THR A 131 2.93 21.45 0.71
CA THR A 131 3.61 22.44 1.55
C THR A 131 5.13 22.40 1.42
N ILE A 132 5.73 21.21 1.48
CA ILE A 132 7.18 21.02 1.52
C ILE A 132 7.74 20.89 0.10
N TRP A 133 7.06 20.14 -0.77
CA TRP A 133 7.45 19.90 -2.15
C TRP A 133 6.90 20.94 -3.13
N ALA A 134 6.05 21.87 -2.68
CA ALA A 134 5.57 22.99 -3.49
C ALA A 134 6.73 23.84 -3.97
N GLY A 135 6.69 24.25 -5.23
CA GLY A 135 7.77 25.01 -5.87
C GLY A 135 9.00 24.18 -6.29
N LEU A 136 9.15 22.94 -5.84
CA LEU A 136 10.26 22.05 -6.26
C LEU A 136 9.82 21.05 -7.33
N SER A 137 8.90 20.17 -6.97
CA SER A 137 8.37 19.13 -7.85
C SER A 137 6.87 19.28 -8.08
N ILE A 138 6.22 20.18 -7.33
CA ILE A 138 4.79 20.47 -7.38
C ILE A 138 4.61 21.95 -7.72
N PRO A 139 3.81 22.31 -8.75
CA PRO A 139 3.49 23.69 -9.07
C PRO A 139 2.78 24.40 -7.92
N ASP A 140 3.23 25.59 -7.55
CA ASP A 140 2.66 26.36 -6.42
C ASP A 140 1.18 26.68 -6.60
N GLU A 141 0.78 27.05 -7.83
CA GLU A 141 -0.59 27.50 -8.14
C GLU A 141 -1.65 26.39 -7.98
N ALA A 142 -1.25 25.11 -8.06
CA ALA A 142 -2.14 23.96 -7.96
C ALA A 142 -1.64 22.91 -6.98
N ALA A 143 -0.83 23.31 -6.00
CA ALA A 143 -0.08 22.40 -5.14
C ALA A 143 -0.94 21.32 -4.47
N ILE A 144 -2.13 21.68 -3.98
CA ILE A 144 -3.04 20.71 -3.33
C ILE A 144 -3.58 19.71 -4.34
N ALA A 145 -4.13 20.15 -5.47
CA ALA A 145 -4.71 19.29 -6.48
C ALA A 145 -3.65 18.36 -7.10
N TYR A 146 -2.46 18.90 -7.34
CA TYR A 146 -1.33 18.14 -7.84
C TYR A 146 -0.87 17.11 -6.81
N SER A 147 -0.70 17.49 -5.55
CA SER A 147 -0.27 16.59 -4.49
C SER A 147 -1.27 15.47 -4.24
N LEU A 148 -2.58 15.78 -4.25
CA LEU A 148 -3.65 14.77 -4.19
C LEU A 148 -3.48 13.75 -5.31
N SER A 149 -3.35 14.23 -6.53
CA SER A 149 -3.27 13.36 -7.69
C SER A 149 -1.96 12.57 -7.72
N TYR A 150 -0.83 13.22 -7.50
CA TYR A 150 0.49 12.58 -7.50
C TYR A 150 0.56 11.43 -6.48
N ASN A 151 0.16 11.73 -5.24
CA ASN A 151 0.21 10.70 -4.20
C ASN A 151 -0.82 9.58 -4.42
N ALA A 152 -2.01 9.89 -4.97
CA ALA A 152 -3.02 8.88 -5.28
C ALA A 152 -2.49 7.81 -6.25
N THR A 153 -1.67 8.21 -7.19
CA THR A 153 -1.20 7.34 -8.28
C THR A 153 -0.39 6.15 -7.82
N TYR A 154 0.46 6.30 -6.80
CA TYR A 154 1.22 5.16 -6.25
C TYR A 154 0.59 4.62 -4.97
N MET A 155 -0.08 5.45 -4.18
CA MET A 155 -0.64 4.99 -2.91
C MET A 155 -1.95 4.21 -3.06
N ILE A 156 -2.77 4.48 -4.08
CA ILE A 156 -3.96 3.66 -4.33
C ILE A 156 -3.57 2.22 -4.68
N PRO A 157 -2.72 1.94 -5.68
CA PRO A 157 -2.26 0.58 -5.96
C PRO A 157 -1.58 -0.08 -4.75
N GLU A 158 -0.69 0.64 -4.05
CA GLU A 158 0.00 0.11 -2.86
C GLU A 158 -1.00 -0.26 -1.75
N THR A 159 -2.01 0.58 -1.52
CA THR A 159 -3.07 0.30 -0.54
C THR A 159 -3.89 -0.93 -0.91
N ILE A 160 -4.25 -1.08 -2.18
CA ILE A 160 -4.99 -2.25 -2.66
C ILE A 160 -4.19 -3.52 -2.45
N ILE A 161 -2.91 -3.53 -2.81
CA ILE A 161 -2.01 -4.67 -2.57
C ILE A 161 -1.95 -5.00 -1.08
N LEU A 162 -1.72 -4.01 -0.23
CA LEU A 162 -1.64 -4.19 1.22
C LEU A 162 -2.94 -4.76 1.80
N VAL A 163 -4.09 -4.21 1.41
CA VAL A 163 -5.42 -4.61 1.89
C VAL A 163 -5.72 -6.06 1.47
N LEU A 164 -5.43 -6.44 0.23
CA LEU A 164 -5.60 -7.80 -0.25
C LEU A 164 -4.70 -8.78 0.50
N CYS A 165 -3.43 -8.42 0.72
CA CYS A 165 -2.49 -9.24 1.49
C CYS A 165 -2.93 -9.35 2.96
N ALA A 166 -3.39 -8.26 3.58
CA ALA A 166 -3.89 -8.27 4.95
C ALA A 166 -5.15 -9.15 5.11
N ALA A 167 -6.08 -9.07 4.15
CA ALA A 167 -7.26 -9.93 4.11
C ALA A 167 -6.90 -11.40 3.94
N TYR A 168 -6.00 -11.72 3.01
CA TYR A 168 -5.55 -13.09 2.76
C TYR A 168 -4.82 -13.69 3.97
N VAL A 169 -3.82 -12.98 4.49
CA VAL A 169 -3.04 -13.47 5.64
C VAL A 169 -3.91 -13.54 6.89
N GLY A 170 -4.77 -12.54 7.11
CA GLY A 170 -5.70 -12.50 8.24
C GLY A 170 -6.77 -13.61 8.20
N SER A 171 -7.13 -14.13 7.03
CA SER A 171 -8.04 -15.26 6.87
C SER A 171 -7.34 -16.61 6.88
N SER A 172 -6.06 -16.66 6.58
CA SER A 172 -5.30 -17.91 6.42
C SER A 172 -4.55 -18.34 7.67
N LEU A 173 -4.15 -17.41 8.51
CA LEU A 173 -3.36 -17.64 9.73
C LEU A 173 -4.11 -17.19 10.98
N ASP A 174 -4.12 -18.02 12.01
CA ASP A 174 -4.62 -17.66 13.35
C ASP A 174 -3.52 -16.97 14.14
N PHE A 175 -3.65 -15.65 14.27
CA PHE A 175 -2.73 -14.82 15.02
C PHE A 175 -3.04 -14.72 16.52
N SER A 176 -4.07 -15.39 17.01
CA SER A 176 -4.37 -15.47 18.45
C SER A 176 -3.39 -16.39 19.18
N LYS A 177 -2.76 -17.30 18.46
CA LYS A 177 -1.79 -18.26 19.00
C LYS A 177 -0.41 -17.65 19.17
N THR A 178 0.37 -18.17 20.14
CA THR A 178 1.76 -17.77 20.37
C THR A 178 2.61 -17.91 19.12
N VAL A 179 2.46 -19.03 18.41
CA VAL A 179 2.99 -19.23 17.06
C VAL A 179 1.81 -19.23 16.10
N PRO A 180 1.79 -18.39 15.08
CA PRO A 180 0.72 -18.36 14.10
C PRO A 180 0.56 -19.74 13.44
N VAL A 181 -0.64 -20.26 13.45
CA VAL A 181 -0.95 -21.54 12.82
C VAL A 181 -1.93 -21.32 11.67
N ARG A 182 -1.82 -22.17 10.67
CA ARG A 182 -2.77 -22.10 9.55
C ARG A 182 -4.16 -22.43 10.05
N ILE A 183 -5.13 -21.57 9.74
CA ILE A 183 -6.54 -21.86 9.98
C ILE A 183 -6.87 -23.03 9.08
N LYS A 184 -7.34 -24.14 9.68
CA LYS A 184 -7.87 -25.25 8.92
C LYS A 184 -9.16 -24.76 8.24
N SER A 185 -9.03 -24.30 7.01
CA SER A 185 -10.17 -24.15 6.13
C SER A 185 -10.72 -25.54 5.85
N GLU A 186 -12.03 -25.71 5.89
CA GLU A 186 -12.65 -26.85 5.21
C GLU A 186 -12.03 -26.92 3.82
N LYS A 187 -11.71 -28.13 3.35
CA LYS A 187 -10.95 -28.34 2.10
C LYS A 187 -11.61 -27.52 0.99
N LEU A 188 -11.08 -26.33 0.74
CA LEU A 188 -11.48 -25.59 -0.45
C LEU A 188 -11.16 -26.51 -1.65
N ASP A 189 -12.12 -26.67 -2.54
CA ASP A 189 -11.86 -27.32 -3.82
C ASP A 189 -10.63 -26.65 -4.45
N THR A 190 -9.63 -27.46 -4.81
CA THR A 190 -8.35 -26.99 -5.35
C THR A 190 -8.58 -26.05 -6.56
N VAL A 191 -9.58 -26.37 -7.39
CA VAL A 191 -9.96 -25.55 -8.55
C VAL A 191 -10.55 -24.21 -8.11
N ALA A 192 -11.39 -24.18 -7.07
CA ALA A 192 -11.91 -22.94 -6.52
C ALA A 192 -10.79 -22.04 -5.98
N SER A 193 -9.81 -22.63 -5.31
CA SER A 193 -8.62 -21.89 -4.82
C SER A 193 -7.84 -21.25 -5.97
N TYR A 194 -7.57 -21.98 -7.05
CA TYR A 194 -6.89 -21.43 -8.22
C TYR A 194 -7.72 -20.33 -8.90
N CYS A 195 -9.05 -20.48 -8.94
CA CYS A 195 -9.92 -19.42 -9.46
C CYS A 195 -9.88 -18.14 -8.61
N TYR A 196 -9.87 -18.24 -7.28
CA TYR A 196 -9.73 -17.06 -6.42
C TYR A 196 -8.37 -16.38 -6.60
N ILE A 197 -7.30 -17.17 -6.68
CA ILE A 197 -5.94 -16.66 -6.93
C ILE A 197 -5.90 -15.96 -8.30
N GLY A 198 -6.42 -16.60 -9.34
CA GLY A 198 -6.48 -16.04 -10.69
C GLY A 198 -7.29 -14.74 -10.76
N ALA A 199 -8.42 -14.65 -10.04
CA ALA A 199 -9.20 -13.43 -9.92
C ALA A 199 -8.39 -12.29 -9.28
N GLY A 200 -7.64 -12.58 -8.21
CA GLY A 200 -6.75 -11.63 -7.57
C GLY A 200 -5.64 -11.13 -8.52
N PHE A 201 -4.99 -12.03 -9.24
CA PHE A 201 -3.98 -11.67 -10.24
C PHE A 201 -4.55 -10.86 -11.39
N SER A 202 -5.79 -11.11 -11.82
CA SER A 202 -6.44 -10.31 -12.86
C SER A 202 -6.67 -8.87 -12.40
N VAL A 203 -7.12 -8.65 -11.17
CA VAL A 203 -7.28 -7.31 -10.60
C VAL A 203 -5.94 -6.61 -10.47
N LEU A 204 -4.93 -7.31 -9.96
CA LEU A 204 -3.58 -6.76 -9.80
C LEU A 204 -2.97 -6.39 -11.17
N GLY A 205 -3.16 -7.23 -12.17
CA GLY A 205 -2.72 -6.98 -13.55
C GLY A 205 -3.36 -5.73 -14.14
N ALA A 206 -4.67 -5.52 -13.92
CA ALA A 206 -5.36 -4.29 -14.31
C ALA A 206 -4.71 -3.05 -13.69
N LEU A 207 -4.50 -3.08 -12.36
CA LEU A 207 -3.92 -1.95 -11.63
C LEU A 207 -2.51 -1.61 -12.12
N ILE A 208 -1.66 -2.63 -12.34
CA ILE A 208 -0.30 -2.42 -12.87
C ILE A 208 -0.36 -1.84 -14.29
N ALA A 209 -1.17 -2.42 -15.16
CA ALA A 209 -1.29 -1.97 -16.53
C ALA A 209 -1.83 -0.54 -16.62
N ASP A 210 -2.89 -0.21 -15.87
CA ASP A 210 -3.45 1.14 -15.83
C ASP A 210 -2.47 2.14 -15.26
N THR A 211 -1.74 1.77 -14.21
CA THR A 211 -0.66 2.60 -13.67
C THR A 211 0.37 2.91 -14.75
N VAL A 212 0.86 1.92 -15.48
CA VAL A 212 1.85 2.12 -16.54
C VAL A 212 1.28 2.95 -17.70
N LEU A 213 0.06 2.64 -18.17
CA LEU A 213 -0.58 3.34 -19.30
C LEU A 213 -0.85 4.81 -18.99
N VAL A 214 -1.29 5.13 -17.78
CA VAL A 214 -1.58 6.49 -17.36
C VAL A 214 -0.29 7.23 -17.05
N PHE A 215 0.59 6.65 -16.22
CA PHE A 215 1.82 7.32 -15.78
C PHE A 215 2.81 7.61 -16.89
N SER A 216 3.00 6.69 -17.83
CA SER A 216 3.91 6.91 -18.96
C SER A 216 3.56 8.15 -19.78
N LYS A 217 2.32 8.64 -19.67
CA LYS A 217 1.82 9.83 -20.37
C LYS A 217 1.73 11.08 -19.49
N LEU A 218 1.51 10.89 -18.17
CA LEU A 218 1.43 12.02 -17.25
C LEU A 218 2.80 12.61 -16.91
N GLN A 219 3.88 11.86 -17.14
CA GLN A 219 5.22 12.25 -16.78
C GLN A 219 5.96 12.88 -17.97
N ASN A 220 6.12 14.20 -17.93
CA ASN A 220 7.05 14.87 -18.82
C ASN A 220 8.42 14.96 -18.13
N TYR A 221 9.31 14.01 -18.46
CA TYR A 221 10.66 13.91 -17.88
C TYR A 221 11.56 15.15 -18.14
N LYS A 222 11.17 16.05 -19.06
CA LYS A 222 11.97 17.21 -19.43
C LYS A 222 11.63 18.47 -18.65
N SER A 223 10.37 18.64 -18.22
CA SER A 223 9.93 19.86 -17.52
C SER A 223 9.54 19.65 -16.07
N GLY A 224 9.44 18.41 -15.60
CA GLY A 224 8.89 18.12 -14.27
C GLY A 224 7.38 18.38 -14.15
N GLU A 225 6.76 18.94 -15.19
CA GLU A 225 5.32 19.23 -15.22
C GLU A 225 4.52 17.94 -15.33
N LEU A 226 3.71 17.69 -14.34
CA LEU A 226 2.67 16.69 -14.37
C LEU A 226 1.32 17.38 -14.68
N PHE A 227 0.49 16.75 -15.45
CA PHE A 227 -0.93 17.00 -15.62
C PHE A 227 -1.45 17.85 -16.80
N GLY A 228 -0.95 18.99 -17.15
CA GLY A 228 -1.63 19.85 -18.12
C GLY A 228 -1.87 19.18 -19.50
N ALA A 229 -0.80 18.86 -20.20
CA ALA A 229 -0.84 18.23 -21.52
C ALA A 229 -0.91 16.70 -21.48
N GLY A 230 -0.47 16.09 -20.39
CA GLY A 230 -0.33 14.63 -20.27
C GLY A 230 -1.66 13.89 -20.21
N ILE A 231 -2.67 14.42 -19.51
CA ILE A 231 -4.01 13.78 -19.40
C ILE A 231 -4.69 13.63 -20.76
N ALA A 232 -4.58 14.65 -21.62
CA ALA A 232 -5.14 14.62 -22.96
C ALA A 232 -4.45 13.57 -23.86
N SER A 233 -3.20 13.20 -23.55
CA SER A 233 -2.42 12.20 -24.31
C SER A 233 -2.61 10.76 -23.81
N VAL A 234 -3.31 10.57 -22.69
CA VAL A 234 -3.65 9.22 -22.17
C VAL A 234 -4.66 8.56 -23.10
N ASN A 235 -4.35 7.35 -23.52
CA ASN A 235 -5.31 6.55 -24.29
C ASN A 235 -6.34 5.91 -23.34
N TRP A 236 -7.36 6.69 -22.97
CA TRP A 236 -8.42 6.25 -22.07
C TRP A 236 -9.22 5.05 -22.59
N LEU A 237 -9.27 4.87 -23.92
CA LEU A 237 -9.87 3.69 -24.51
C LEU A 237 -9.06 2.43 -24.18
N ALA A 238 -7.73 2.49 -24.28
CA ALA A 238 -6.86 1.38 -23.92
C ALA A 238 -6.95 1.05 -22.42
N VAL A 239 -6.95 2.07 -21.55
CA VAL A 239 -7.15 1.92 -20.11
C VAL A 239 -8.49 1.24 -19.83
N GLY A 240 -9.58 1.72 -20.43
CA GLY A 240 -10.91 1.14 -20.25
C GLY A 240 -11.03 -0.31 -20.76
N ILE A 241 -10.39 -0.63 -21.88
CA ILE A 241 -10.39 -2.00 -22.42
C ILE A 241 -9.60 -2.94 -21.49
N VAL A 242 -8.40 -2.56 -21.10
CA VAL A 242 -7.55 -3.39 -20.21
C VAL A 242 -8.23 -3.63 -18.88
N SER A 243 -8.69 -2.57 -18.21
CA SER A 243 -9.43 -2.67 -16.94
C SER A 243 -10.69 -3.52 -17.13
N GLY A 244 -11.49 -3.25 -18.16
CA GLY A 244 -12.74 -3.98 -18.42
C GLY A 244 -12.51 -5.48 -18.63
N VAL A 245 -11.53 -5.87 -19.44
CA VAL A 245 -11.18 -7.28 -19.67
C VAL A 245 -10.71 -7.95 -18.36
N CYS A 246 -9.81 -7.31 -17.64
CA CYS A 246 -9.29 -7.85 -16.38
C CYS A 246 -10.38 -8.01 -15.31
N PHE A 247 -11.28 -7.02 -15.16
CA PHE A 247 -12.40 -7.10 -14.22
C PHE A 247 -13.43 -8.16 -14.63
N LEU A 248 -13.72 -8.33 -15.91
CA LEU A 248 -14.58 -9.40 -16.39
C LEU A 248 -13.96 -10.78 -16.12
N CYS A 249 -12.67 -10.94 -16.38
CA CYS A 249 -11.95 -12.18 -16.04
C CYS A 249 -11.98 -12.45 -14.53
N ALA A 250 -11.72 -11.44 -13.70
CA ALA A 250 -11.78 -11.58 -12.25
C ALA A 250 -13.19 -11.98 -11.78
N ALA A 251 -14.22 -11.32 -12.29
CA ALA A 251 -15.61 -11.64 -11.96
C ALA A 251 -16.00 -13.07 -12.38
N ALA A 252 -15.63 -13.49 -13.59
CA ALA A 252 -15.89 -14.85 -14.08
C ALA A 252 -15.20 -15.88 -13.19
N LEU A 253 -13.93 -15.71 -12.87
CA LEU A 253 -13.17 -16.60 -12.00
C LEU A 253 -13.76 -16.63 -10.59
N PHE A 254 -14.15 -15.49 -10.04
CA PHE A 254 -14.79 -15.40 -8.73
C PHE A 254 -16.13 -16.13 -8.68
N ILE A 255 -16.97 -15.97 -9.72
CA ILE A 255 -18.26 -16.67 -9.83
C ILE A 255 -18.04 -18.19 -9.94
N LEU A 256 -17.07 -18.63 -10.74
CA LEU A 256 -16.72 -20.04 -10.87
C LEU A 256 -16.25 -20.62 -9.54
N ALA A 257 -15.37 -19.92 -8.82
CA ALA A 257 -14.91 -20.32 -7.50
C ALA A 257 -16.07 -20.48 -6.51
N ARG A 258 -16.98 -19.49 -6.47
CA ARG A 258 -18.14 -19.49 -5.57
C ARG A 258 -19.15 -20.61 -5.89
N ARG A 259 -19.34 -20.94 -7.16
CA ARG A 259 -20.19 -22.07 -7.56
C ARG A 259 -19.60 -23.40 -7.11
N ARG A 260 -18.29 -23.59 -7.27
CA ARG A 260 -17.59 -24.80 -6.86
C ARG A 260 -17.58 -25.00 -5.35
N THR A 261 -17.34 -23.96 -4.57
CA THR A 261 -17.41 -24.05 -3.09
C THR A 261 -18.80 -24.40 -2.58
N LYS A 262 -19.88 -24.03 -3.28
CA LYS A 262 -21.25 -24.43 -2.90
C LYS A 262 -21.61 -25.89 -3.24
N ILE A 263 -20.90 -26.50 -4.19
CA ILE A 263 -21.15 -27.89 -4.62
C ILE A 263 -20.37 -28.87 -3.72
N SER A 264 -19.26 -28.43 -3.12
CA SER A 264 -18.42 -29.27 -2.25
C SER A 264 -18.74 -29.14 -0.75
N ALA A 265 -19.67 -28.27 -0.36
CA ALA A 265 -20.24 -28.14 0.99
C ALA A 265 -21.59 -28.87 1.08
#